data_b7499a732c3b61d7d7039f8fe0e060d1
#
_entry.id   b7499a732c3b61d7d7039f8fe0e060d1
#
_cell.length_a   1.000
_cell.length_b   1.000
_cell.length_c   1.000
_cell.angle_alpha   90.00
_cell.angle_beta   90.00
_cell.angle_gamma   90.00
#
_symmetry.space_group_name_H-M   'P 1'
#
loop_
_entity.id
_entity.type
_entity.pdbx_description
1 polymer ?
#
loop_
_entity_poly.entity_id
_entity_poly.type
_entity_poly.pdbx_seq_one_letter_code
_entity_poly.pdbx_strand_id
1 'polypeptide(L)'
;MEMLLFIIGIVIIYFIYQKGQFTFFTKIIFRGNDKEKIIALTFDDGPQPPYTENILKVLNKNKILATFFLLGENIKKHPESVKKIISENHEIGNHSYSHKKMLFKSPDFIQKEIQKTDEILKTYKIETKIFRPPFGVGLLILPFIVKLFKKNIIIWSINSKDYLGLSAEKISERILRKIQPGSIILMHDGSGVDSGNRSNTVETLKIIIPQLKKMGYKFSTISNLPLK
;
A
#
# COMPACT_ATOMS: atom_id res chain seq x y z
N MET A 1 15.23 -36.33 -7.61
CA MET A 1 13.83 -36.48 -7.14
C MET A 1 13.55 -35.51 -5.99
N GLU A 2 14.37 -35.45 -4.95
CA GLU A 2 14.17 -34.57 -3.77
C GLU A 2 14.17 -33.06 -4.09
N MET A 3 15.08 -32.62 -4.95
CA MET A 3 15.13 -31.19 -5.39
C MET A 3 13.87 -30.79 -6.16
N LEU A 4 13.28 -31.67 -6.95
CA LEU A 4 12.05 -31.43 -7.68
C LEU A 4 10.86 -31.33 -6.71
N LEU A 5 10.78 -32.22 -5.72
CA LEU A 5 9.75 -32.17 -4.67
C LEU A 5 9.87 -30.92 -3.80
N PHE A 6 11.08 -30.47 -3.51
CA PHE A 6 11.32 -29.21 -2.80
C PHE A 6 10.86 -27.99 -3.60
N ILE A 7 11.15 -27.94 -4.91
CA ILE A 7 10.69 -26.87 -5.81
C ILE A 7 9.16 -26.88 -5.92
N ILE A 8 8.55 -28.07 -6.08
CA ILE A 8 7.09 -28.22 -6.12
C ILE A 8 6.48 -27.74 -4.80
N GLY A 9 7.09 -28.10 -3.67
CA GLY A 9 6.67 -27.60 -2.34
C GLY A 9 6.67 -26.07 -2.24
N ILE A 10 7.74 -25.42 -2.71
CA ILE A 10 7.85 -23.95 -2.74
C ILE A 10 6.78 -23.34 -3.65
N VAL A 11 6.53 -23.93 -4.82
CA VAL A 11 5.51 -23.47 -5.77
C VAL A 11 4.10 -23.61 -5.18
N ILE A 12 3.79 -24.72 -4.54
CA ILE A 12 2.52 -24.95 -3.87
C ILE A 12 2.33 -23.94 -2.74
N ILE A 13 3.34 -23.74 -1.90
CA ILE A 13 3.32 -22.76 -0.82
C ILE A 13 3.14 -21.35 -1.37
N TYR A 14 3.79 -21.01 -2.49
CA TYR A 14 3.60 -19.74 -3.18
C TYR A 14 2.17 -19.56 -3.69
N PHE A 15 1.56 -20.60 -4.30
CA PHE A 15 0.16 -20.55 -4.76
C PHE A 15 -0.84 -20.46 -3.60
N ILE A 16 -0.60 -21.16 -2.51
CA ILE A 16 -1.44 -21.08 -1.30
C ILE A 16 -1.32 -19.68 -0.68
N TYR A 17 -0.11 -19.11 -0.67
CA TYR A 17 0.15 -17.74 -0.23
C TYR A 17 -0.60 -16.71 -1.08
N GLN A 18 -0.60 -16.86 -2.40
CA GLN A 18 -1.33 -16.00 -3.35
C GLN A 18 -2.86 -16.06 -3.16
N LYS A 19 -3.41 -17.19 -2.72
CA LYS A 19 -4.86 -17.36 -2.48
C LYS A 19 -5.32 -16.85 -1.11
N GLY A 20 -4.44 -16.28 -0.28
CA GLY A 20 -4.80 -15.70 1.02
C GLY A 20 -5.29 -16.71 2.07
N GLN A 21 -5.04 -18.02 1.85
CA GLN A 21 -5.55 -19.09 2.72
C GLN A 21 -4.62 -19.46 3.89
N PHE A 22 -3.44 -18.82 3.99
CA PHE A 22 -2.51 -19.06 5.11
C PHE A 22 -2.74 -18.05 6.24
N THR A 23 -3.79 -18.26 7.03
CA THR A 23 -4.17 -17.40 8.16
C THR A 23 -3.48 -17.76 9.48
N PHE A 24 -2.58 -18.75 9.51
CA PHE A 24 -1.93 -19.17 10.75
C PHE A 24 -1.02 -18.09 11.36
N PHE A 25 -0.49 -17.15 10.58
CA PHE A 25 0.56 -16.24 11.03
C PHE A 25 0.14 -14.78 11.09
N THR A 26 -0.31 -14.20 9.98
CA THR A 26 -0.93 -12.87 9.94
C THR A 26 -1.90 -12.79 8.76
N LYS A 27 -2.89 -11.91 8.85
CA LYS A 27 -3.85 -11.71 7.76
C LYS A 27 -3.17 -10.98 6.61
N ILE A 28 -3.28 -11.55 5.39
CA ILE A 28 -2.84 -10.92 4.15
C ILE A 28 -4.08 -10.49 3.39
N ILE A 29 -4.21 -9.20 3.15
CA ILE A 29 -5.38 -8.58 2.56
C ILE A 29 -5.04 -8.07 1.16
N PHE A 30 -5.67 -8.66 0.14
CA PHE A 30 -5.53 -8.26 -1.27
C PHE A 30 -6.73 -7.46 -1.76
N ARG A 31 -7.88 -7.61 -1.09
CA ARG A 31 -9.16 -7.03 -1.46
C ARG A 31 -10.11 -7.04 -0.26
N GLY A 32 -11.01 -6.07 -0.21
CA GLY A 32 -12.19 -6.09 0.65
C GLY A 32 -13.26 -7.07 0.14
N ASN A 33 -14.45 -7.06 0.77
CA ASN A 33 -15.58 -7.83 0.28
C ASN A 33 -16.17 -7.22 -1.00
N ASP A 34 -17.00 -7.99 -1.69
CA ASP A 34 -17.62 -7.63 -2.97
C ASP A 34 -19.11 -7.29 -2.86
N LYS A 35 -19.64 -7.21 -1.64
CA LYS A 35 -21.05 -6.92 -1.38
C LYS A 35 -21.43 -5.47 -1.66
N GLU A 36 -20.48 -4.54 -1.44
CA GLU A 36 -20.70 -3.12 -1.62
C GLU A 36 -19.62 -2.53 -2.54
N LYS A 37 -20.01 -1.52 -3.34
CA LYS A 37 -19.08 -0.79 -4.21
C LYS A 37 -18.20 0.16 -3.38
N ILE A 38 -17.41 -0.39 -2.43
CA ILE A 38 -16.42 0.33 -1.62
C ILE A 38 -15.04 -0.09 -2.08
N ILE A 39 -14.14 0.88 -2.25
CA ILE A 39 -12.75 0.67 -2.71
C ILE A 39 -11.78 1.48 -1.86
N ALA A 40 -10.50 1.10 -1.85
CA ALA A 40 -9.45 1.85 -1.20
C ALA A 40 -8.43 2.38 -2.23
N LEU A 41 -8.18 3.70 -2.20
CA LEU A 41 -7.00 4.29 -2.83
C LEU A 41 -5.84 4.21 -1.85
N THR A 42 -4.71 3.68 -2.32
CA THR A 42 -3.51 3.56 -1.49
C THR A 42 -2.30 4.12 -2.22
N PHE A 43 -1.42 4.80 -1.48
CA PHE A 43 -0.23 5.44 -1.99
C PHE A 43 0.99 4.92 -1.24
N ASP A 44 2.02 4.48 -1.97
CA ASP A 44 3.26 3.94 -1.42
C ASP A 44 4.43 4.92 -1.63
N ASP A 45 5.51 4.70 -0.90
CA ASP A 45 6.82 5.36 -1.01
C ASP A 45 6.89 6.80 -0.50
N GLY A 46 5.78 7.40 -0.11
CA GLY A 46 5.74 8.77 0.42
C GLY A 46 6.30 8.91 1.85
N PRO A 47 6.21 10.14 2.40
CA PRO A 47 5.81 11.34 1.69
C PRO A 47 6.92 11.90 0.79
N GLN A 48 6.54 12.48 -0.34
CA GLN A 48 7.47 13.18 -1.24
C GLN A 48 6.84 14.45 -1.82
N PRO A 49 7.20 15.65 -1.31
CA PRO A 49 6.78 16.90 -1.90
C PRO A 49 7.30 17.08 -3.35
N PRO A 50 6.55 17.72 -4.24
CA PRO A 50 5.21 18.29 -4.03
C PRO A 50 4.07 17.28 -4.29
N TYR A 51 4.37 16.02 -4.57
CA TYR A 51 3.39 15.04 -5.06
C TYR A 51 2.39 14.66 -3.98
N THR A 52 2.86 14.37 -2.77
CA THR A 52 1.98 14.06 -1.63
C THR A 52 0.97 15.19 -1.41
N GLU A 53 1.43 16.45 -1.37
CA GLU A 53 0.54 17.61 -1.18
C GLU A 53 -0.45 17.80 -2.32
N ASN A 54 -0.03 17.53 -3.55
CA ASN A 54 -0.91 17.64 -4.71
C ASN A 54 -1.97 16.53 -4.72
N ILE A 55 -1.62 15.31 -4.29
CA ILE A 55 -2.58 14.22 -4.08
C ILE A 55 -3.58 14.60 -2.98
N LEU A 56 -3.11 15.10 -1.83
CA LEU A 56 -3.96 15.55 -0.73
C LEU A 56 -4.97 16.61 -1.20
N LYS A 57 -4.53 17.61 -1.98
CA LYS A 57 -5.44 18.63 -2.56
C LYS A 57 -6.56 18.00 -3.40
N VAL A 58 -6.23 16.98 -4.23
CA VAL A 58 -7.25 16.30 -5.04
C VAL A 58 -8.20 15.49 -4.17
N LEU A 59 -7.70 14.76 -3.17
CA LEU A 59 -8.51 13.97 -2.24
C LEU A 59 -9.46 14.88 -1.43
N ASN A 60 -8.94 15.97 -0.87
CA ASN A 60 -9.69 16.95 -0.08
C ASN A 60 -10.82 17.60 -0.92
N LYS A 61 -10.51 18.08 -2.14
CA LYS A 61 -11.52 18.63 -3.07
C LYS A 61 -12.67 17.65 -3.30
N ASN A 62 -12.38 16.37 -3.29
CA ASN A 62 -13.36 15.31 -3.53
C ASN A 62 -13.98 14.74 -2.24
N LYS A 63 -13.54 15.18 -1.05
CA LYS A 63 -13.96 14.69 0.27
C LYS A 63 -13.80 13.17 0.39
N ILE A 64 -12.64 12.64 -0.01
CA ILE A 64 -12.32 11.22 0.06
C ILE A 64 -11.11 10.99 0.95
N LEU A 65 -11.16 9.92 1.74
CA LEU A 65 -10.04 9.43 2.53
C LEU A 65 -9.28 8.34 1.77
N ALA A 66 -7.99 8.26 2.03
CA ALA A 66 -7.09 7.28 1.43
C ALA A 66 -6.10 6.75 2.48
N THR A 67 -5.31 5.74 2.11
CA THR A 67 -4.26 5.17 2.97
C THR A 67 -2.90 5.41 2.33
N PHE A 68 -1.97 5.96 3.11
CA PHE A 68 -0.60 6.23 2.72
C PHE A 68 0.34 5.26 3.43
N PHE A 69 1.06 4.43 2.69
CA PHE A 69 2.10 3.55 3.22
C PHE A 69 3.44 4.27 3.13
N LEU A 70 3.88 4.81 4.27
CA LEU A 70 5.01 5.73 4.33
C LEU A 70 6.32 5.01 4.63
N LEU A 71 7.41 5.46 3.99
CA LEU A 71 8.77 5.06 4.28
C LEU A 71 9.34 5.82 5.47
N GLY A 72 9.98 5.13 6.41
CA GLY A 72 10.55 5.75 7.59
C GLY A 72 11.58 6.84 7.27
N GLU A 73 12.40 6.66 6.24
CA GLU A 73 13.34 7.68 5.77
C GLU A 73 12.63 8.94 5.26
N ASN A 74 11.53 8.78 4.52
CA ASN A 74 10.79 9.90 3.96
C ASN A 74 9.96 10.64 5.02
N ILE A 75 9.44 9.93 6.04
CA ILE A 75 8.82 10.56 7.21
C ILE A 75 9.79 11.54 7.89
N LYS A 76 11.06 11.13 8.08
CA LYS A 76 12.08 11.99 8.67
C LYS A 76 12.44 13.19 7.80
N LYS A 77 12.51 12.99 6.48
CA LYS A 77 12.85 14.05 5.52
C LYS A 77 11.74 15.09 5.37
N HIS A 78 10.48 14.67 5.49
CA HIS A 78 9.31 15.50 5.16
C HIS A 78 8.25 15.52 6.28
N PRO A 79 8.60 15.99 7.50
CA PRO A 79 7.69 15.95 8.65
C PRO A 79 6.42 16.78 8.46
N GLU A 80 6.47 17.86 7.67
CA GLU A 80 5.28 18.70 7.42
C GLU A 80 4.25 17.99 6.53
N SER A 81 4.70 17.21 5.55
CA SER A 81 3.80 16.38 4.75
C SER A 81 3.09 15.32 5.60
N VAL A 82 3.80 14.71 6.57
CA VAL A 82 3.21 13.75 7.51
C VAL A 82 2.11 14.41 8.34
N LYS A 83 2.40 15.59 8.93
CA LYS A 83 1.41 16.35 9.70
C LYS A 83 0.17 16.67 8.87
N LYS A 84 0.36 16.97 7.58
CA LYS A 84 -0.74 17.27 6.68
C LYS A 84 -1.60 16.03 6.38
N ILE A 85 -0.99 14.88 6.11
CA ILE A 85 -1.71 13.61 5.93
C ILE A 85 -2.59 13.33 7.17
N ILE A 86 -2.02 13.56 8.37
CA ILE A 86 -2.73 13.35 9.64
C ILE A 86 -3.89 14.34 9.82
N SER A 87 -3.63 15.64 9.60
CA SER A 87 -4.63 16.69 9.81
C SER A 87 -5.83 16.58 8.86
N GLU A 88 -5.63 15.95 7.70
CA GLU A 88 -6.69 15.66 6.73
C GLU A 88 -7.35 14.28 6.97
N ASN A 89 -7.04 13.61 8.11
CA ASN A 89 -7.62 12.33 8.56
C ASN A 89 -7.37 11.14 7.61
N HIS A 90 -6.32 11.17 6.81
CA HIS A 90 -5.92 10.02 6.02
C HIS A 90 -5.27 8.96 6.91
N GLU A 91 -5.40 7.68 6.50
CA GLU A 91 -4.77 6.58 7.21
C GLU A 91 -3.29 6.45 6.82
N ILE A 92 -2.44 6.11 7.80
CA ILE A 92 -1.02 5.85 7.59
C ILE A 92 -0.71 4.39 7.89
N GLY A 93 -0.07 3.72 6.92
CA GLY A 93 0.52 2.40 7.04
C GLY A 93 2.05 2.46 7.07
N ASN A 94 2.66 1.39 7.56
CA ASN A 94 4.11 1.22 7.54
C ASN A 94 4.55 0.57 6.23
N HIS A 95 5.52 1.20 5.51
CA HIS A 95 6.11 0.69 4.26
C HIS A 95 7.59 0.32 4.39
N SER A 96 8.05 -0.07 5.58
CA SER A 96 9.45 -0.23 5.95
C SER A 96 10.19 1.11 6.14
N TYR A 97 11.46 1.00 6.53
CA TYR A 97 12.28 2.19 6.75
C TYR A 97 12.95 2.68 5.46
N SER A 98 13.65 1.79 4.74
CA SER A 98 14.57 2.14 3.65
C SER A 98 14.15 1.61 2.26
N HIS A 99 12.93 1.09 2.12
CA HIS A 99 12.40 0.50 0.88
C HIS A 99 13.25 -0.63 0.29
N LYS A 100 14.04 -1.34 1.09
CA LYS A 100 14.83 -2.47 0.62
C LYS A 100 13.97 -3.72 0.46
N LYS A 101 14.22 -4.49 -0.62
CA LYS A 101 13.57 -5.79 -0.81
C LYS A 101 13.78 -6.66 0.42
N MET A 102 12.71 -7.24 0.95
CA MET A 102 12.75 -8.11 2.13
C MET A 102 13.01 -9.58 1.77
N LEU A 103 12.94 -9.91 0.49
CA LEU A 103 13.23 -11.23 -0.04
C LEU A 103 14.67 -11.63 0.32
N PHE A 104 14.87 -12.81 0.92
CA PHE A 104 16.16 -13.34 1.37
C PHE A 104 16.91 -12.49 2.41
N LYS A 105 16.23 -11.55 3.07
CA LYS A 105 16.81 -10.82 4.20
C LYS A 105 16.63 -11.59 5.51
N SER A 106 17.55 -11.35 6.46
CA SER A 106 17.46 -11.97 7.78
C SER A 106 16.23 -11.48 8.55
N PRO A 107 15.69 -12.27 9.47
CA PRO A 107 14.60 -11.87 10.35
C PRO A 107 14.90 -10.56 11.09
N ASP A 108 16.09 -10.41 11.61
CA ASP A 108 16.55 -9.21 12.33
C ASP A 108 16.52 -7.96 11.43
N PHE A 109 16.95 -8.09 10.17
CA PHE A 109 16.85 -6.97 9.22
C PHE A 109 15.39 -6.54 9.01
N ILE A 110 14.49 -7.51 8.78
CA ILE A 110 13.07 -7.21 8.52
C ILE A 110 12.42 -6.57 9.76
N GLN A 111 12.72 -7.07 10.96
CA GLN A 111 12.24 -6.51 12.23
C GLN A 111 12.69 -5.05 12.38
N LYS A 112 13.98 -4.77 12.15
CA LYS A 112 14.53 -3.40 12.23
C LYS A 112 13.88 -2.44 11.25
N GLU A 113 13.60 -2.87 10.01
CA GLU A 113 12.91 -2.07 9.01
C GLU A 113 11.49 -1.67 9.44
N ILE A 114 10.74 -2.60 10.03
CA ILE A 114 9.40 -2.34 10.54
C ILE A 114 9.46 -1.47 11.81
N GLN A 115 10.28 -1.85 12.76
CA GLN A 115 10.38 -1.22 14.07
C GLN A 115 10.79 0.26 13.96
N LYS A 116 11.84 0.56 13.19
CA LYS A 116 12.32 1.94 13.00
C LYS A 116 11.24 2.87 12.48
N THR A 117 10.42 2.40 11.54
CA THR A 117 9.31 3.20 11.00
C THR A 117 8.21 3.38 12.04
N ASP A 118 7.86 2.33 12.80
CA ASP A 118 6.87 2.42 13.87
C ASP A 118 7.31 3.38 14.98
N GLU A 119 8.60 3.37 15.36
CA GLU A 119 9.15 4.30 16.36
C GLU A 119 9.02 5.75 15.91
N ILE A 120 9.27 6.04 14.63
CA ILE A 120 9.07 7.39 14.09
C ILE A 120 7.58 7.75 14.08
N LEU A 121 6.70 6.85 13.63
CA LEU A 121 5.26 7.10 13.62
C LEU A 121 4.70 7.36 15.03
N LYS A 122 5.24 6.70 16.06
CA LYS A 122 4.87 6.96 17.46
C LYS A 122 5.14 8.41 17.91
N THR A 123 6.15 9.08 17.35
CA THR A 123 6.39 10.50 17.65
C THR A 123 5.23 11.40 17.20
N TYR A 124 4.45 10.94 16.22
CA TYR A 124 3.21 11.57 15.75
C TYR A 124 1.95 11.01 16.42
N LYS A 125 2.10 10.18 17.46
CA LYS A 125 1.00 9.48 18.16
C LYS A 125 0.23 8.51 17.26
N ILE A 126 0.90 7.92 16.26
CA ILE A 126 0.31 6.95 15.33
C ILE A 126 0.79 5.56 15.68
N GLU A 127 -0.16 4.66 15.92
CA GLU A 127 0.04 3.20 16.03
C GLU A 127 -0.68 2.50 14.88
N THR A 128 0.05 2.28 13.78
CA THR A 128 -0.54 1.59 12.63
C THR A 128 -0.56 0.08 12.80
N LYS A 129 -1.68 -0.54 12.41
CA LYS A 129 -1.87 -2.01 12.40
C LYS A 129 -1.71 -2.61 11.00
N ILE A 130 -1.30 -1.82 10.03
CA ILE A 130 -1.15 -2.24 8.65
C ILE A 130 0.29 -2.04 8.18
N PHE A 131 0.77 -3.03 7.44
CA PHE A 131 2.10 -3.04 6.85
C PHE A 131 2.00 -3.47 5.38
N ARG A 132 2.70 -2.78 4.52
CA ARG A 132 2.88 -3.20 3.11
C ARG A 132 4.35 -3.42 2.86
N PRO A 133 4.77 -4.63 2.46
CA PRO A 133 6.18 -4.87 2.15
C PRO A 133 6.58 -4.15 0.86
N PRO A 134 7.80 -3.59 0.78
CA PRO A 134 8.36 -3.06 -0.47
C PRO A 134 8.21 -4.07 -1.62
N PHE A 135 7.83 -3.56 -2.80
CA PHE A 135 7.57 -4.36 -4.01
C PHE A 135 6.41 -5.38 -3.88
N GLY A 136 5.68 -5.40 -2.78
CA GLY A 136 4.64 -6.40 -2.51
C GLY A 136 5.17 -7.81 -2.30
N VAL A 137 6.47 -7.99 -2.08
CA VAL A 137 7.13 -9.28 -2.03
C VAL A 137 7.73 -9.56 -0.65
N GLY A 138 7.38 -10.70 -0.09
CA GLY A 138 8.01 -11.26 1.10
C GLY A 138 8.00 -12.78 1.02
N LEU A 139 9.05 -13.43 1.56
CA LEU A 139 9.06 -14.88 1.71
C LEU A 139 8.26 -15.32 2.93
N LEU A 140 8.17 -16.64 3.11
CA LEU A 140 7.45 -17.34 4.17
C LEU A 140 7.66 -16.77 5.58
N ILE A 141 8.84 -16.19 5.86
CA ILE A 141 9.17 -15.64 7.18
C ILE A 141 8.50 -14.29 7.45
N LEU A 142 8.17 -13.50 6.41
CA LEU A 142 7.62 -12.17 6.57
C LEU A 142 6.29 -12.16 7.37
N PRO A 143 5.30 -13.04 7.10
CA PRO A 143 4.07 -13.08 7.88
C PRO A 143 4.29 -13.35 9.37
N PHE A 144 5.28 -14.17 9.73
CA PHE A 144 5.64 -14.43 11.14
C PHE A 144 6.16 -13.16 11.81
N ILE A 145 7.09 -12.48 11.14
CA ILE A 145 7.68 -11.25 11.68
C ILE A 145 6.61 -10.17 11.82
N VAL A 146 5.80 -9.95 10.79
CA VAL A 146 4.75 -8.93 10.81
C VAL A 146 3.73 -9.19 11.92
N LYS A 147 3.43 -10.47 12.22
CA LYS A 147 2.59 -10.86 13.37
C LYS A 147 3.17 -10.41 14.71
N LEU A 148 4.49 -10.46 14.92
CA LEU A 148 5.12 -9.99 16.15
C LEU A 148 4.83 -8.50 16.41
N PHE A 149 4.65 -7.72 15.35
CA PHE A 149 4.25 -6.30 15.42
C PHE A 149 2.72 -6.10 15.45
N LYS A 150 1.93 -7.19 15.55
CA LYS A 150 0.46 -7.16 15.57
C LYS A 150 -0.13 -6.42 14.36
N LYS A 151 0.48 -6.58 13.18
CA LYS A 151 0.06 -5.94 11.93
C LYS A 151 -0.52 -6.94 10.94
N ASN A 152 -1.38 -6.44 10.05
CA ASN A 152 -1.84 -7.13 8.86
C ASN A 152 -0.96 -6.75 7.67
N ILE A 153 -0.73 -7.68 6.76
CA ILE A 153 -0.06 -7.40 5.49
C ILE A 153 -1.12 -6.96 4.47
N ILE A 154 -0.90 -5.79 3.89
CA ILE A 154 -1.78 -5.24 2.87
C ILE A 154 -1.09 -5.30 1.52
N ILE A 155 -1.71 -5.98 0.58
CA ILE A 155 -1.29 -6.01 -0.82
C ILE A 155 -2.32 -5.19 -1.63
N TRP A 156 -2.46 -5.41 -2.90
CA TRP A 156 -3.39 -4.73 -3.79
C TRP A 156 -4.06 -5.72 -4.73
N SER A 157 -5.24 -5.39 -5.20
CA SER A 157 -5.90 -6.10 -6.29
C SER A 157 -5.67 -5.43 -7.65
N ILE A 158 -5.36 -4.12 -7.65
CA ILE A 158 -5.07 -3.36 -8.86
C ILE A 158 -3.74 -2.63 -8.69
N ASN A 159 -2.75 -2.97 -9.54
CA ASN A 159 -1.53 -2.19 -9.68
C ASN A 159 -1.73 -1.19 -10.83
N SER A 160 -1.71 0.10 -10.52
CA SER A 160 -1.87 1.20 -11.49
C SER A 160 -0.74 1.24 -12.51
N LYS A 161 0.47 0.83 -12.12
CA LYS A 161 1.74 0.97 -12.87
C LYS A 161 2.12 2.43 -13.16
N ASP A 162 1.72 3.36 -12.28
CA ASP A 162 2.02 4.79 -12.38
C ASP A 162 3.53 5.10 -12.31
N TYR A 163 4.31 4.21 -11.73
CA TYR A 163 5.78 4.28 -11.67
C TYR A 163 6.49 3.98 -13.01
N LEU A 164 5.76 3.55 -14.04
CA LEU A 164 6.35 3.23 -15.36
C LEU A 164 6.37 4.42 -16.35
N GLY A 165 6.10 5.65 -15.89
CA GLY A 165 6.08 6.81 -16.76
C GLY A 165 4.92 6.84 -17.79
N LEU A 166 3.88 6.03 -17.57
CA LEU A 166 2.68 6.02 -18.43
C LEU A 166 1.91 7.34 -18.28
N SER A 167 1.19 7.75 -19.34
CA SER A 167 0.30 8.91 -19.25
C SER A 167 -0.87 8.66 -18.28
N ALA A 168 -1.44 9.74 -17.76
CA ALA A 168 -2.56 9.68 -16.83
C ALA A 168 -3.77 8.94 -17.40
N GLU A 169 -4.03 9.09 -18.72
CA GLU A 169 -5.11 8.41 -19.43
C GLU A 169 -4.91 6.90 -19.45
N LYS A 170 -3.68 6.42 -19.78
CA LYS A 170 -3.35 5.00 -19.79
C LYS A 170 -3.43 4.37 -18.40
N ILE A 171 -2.99 5.10 -17.37
CA ILE A 171 -3.11 4.65 -15.98
C ILE A 171 -4.59 4.57 -15.60
N SER A 172 -5.38 5.60 -15.94
CA SER A 172 -6.82 5.66 -15.65
C SER A 172 -7.58 4.52 -16.32
N GLU A 173 -7.37 4.29 -17.61
CA GLU A 173 -7.97 3.17 -18.36
C GLU A 173 -7.65 1.82 -17.70
N ARG A 174 -6.39 1.63 -17.31
CA ARG A 174 -5.96 0.40 -16.65
C ARG A 174 -6.70 0.16 -15.33
N ILE A 175 -6.89 1.20 -14.52
CA ILE A 175 -7.63 1.12 -13.25
C ILE A 175 -9.10 0.83 -13.52
N LEU A 176 -9.74 1.66 -14.35
CA LEU A 176 -11.18 1.59 -14.64
C LEU A 176 -11.59 0.25 -15.25
N ARG A 177 -10.76 -0.34 -16.11
CA ARG A 177 -11.03 -1.66 -16.70
C ARG A 177 -11.00 -2.80 -15.68
N LYS A 178 -10.26 -2.65 -14.56
CA LYS A 178 -10.05 -3.70 -13.56
C LYS A 178 -10.86 -3.50 -12.29
N ILE A 179 -11.51 -2.33 -12.15
CA ILE A 179 -12.20 -1.98 -10.90
C ILE A 179 -13.33 -2.94 -10.59
N GLN A 180 -13.40 -3.34 -9.34
CA GLN A 180 -14.45 -4.20 -8.78
C GLN A 180 -14.70 -3.80 -7.34
N PRO A 181 -15.87 -4.12 -6.75
CA PRO A 181 -16.11 -3.92 -5.32
C PRO A 181 -14.99 -4.53 -4.47
N GLY A 182 -14.61 -3.83 -3.41
CA GLY A 182 -13.52 -4.23 -2.53
C GLY A 182 -12.11 -3.99 -3.09
N SER A 183 -11.95 -3.40 -4.29
CA SER A 183 -10.61 -3.19 -4.87
C SER A 183 -9.73 -2.33 -3.99
N ILE A 184 -8.49 -2.78 -3.79
CA ILE A 184 -7.37 -2.00 -3.23
C ILE A 184 -6.49 -1.58 -4.40
N ILE A 185 -6.38 -0.29 -4.64
CA ILE A 185 -5.64 0.28 -5.77
C ILE A 185 -4.28 0.77 -5.28
N LEU A 186 -3.20 0.20 -5.84
CA LEU A 186 -1.84 0.66 -5.62
C LEU A 186 -1.53 1.82 -6.56
N MET A 187 -1.12 2.93 -5.98
CA MET A 187 -0.50 4.09 -6.61
C MET A 187 0.69 4.53 -5.76
N HIS A 188 1.41 5.57 -6.18
CA HIS A 188 2.59 6.06 -5.45
C HIS A 188 2.53 7.59 -5.32
N ASP A 189 2.85 8.08 -4.11
CA ASP A 189 3.03 9.51 -3.83
C ASP A 189 4.51 9.88 -3.65
N GLY A 190 5.37 8.86 -3.67
CA GLY A 190 6.80 8.98 -3.58
C GLY A 190 7.54 8.00 -4.48
N SER A 191 8.84 7.92 -4.28
CA SER A 191 9.73 6.94 -4.90
C SER A 191 10.63 6.33 -3.83
N GLY A 192 10.71 5.01 -3.81
CA GLY A 192 11.65 4.30 -2.93
C GLY A 192 13.12 4.55 -3.30
N VAL A 193 13.36 5.22 -4.41
CA VAL A 193 14.63 5.81 -4.85
C VAL A 193 14.38 7.27 -5.20
N ASP A 194 15.34 8.13 -4.96
CA ASP A 194 15.19 9.58 -5.18
C ASP A 194 14.75 9.92 -6.60
N SER A 195 13.91 10.94 -6.77
CA SER A 195 13.50 11.58 -8.02
C SER A 195 12.37 10.97 -8.87
N GLY A 196 11.57 10.05 -8.39
CA GLY A 196 10.40 9.58 -9.15
C GLY A 196 9.37 10.68 -9.39
N ASN A 197 9.11 11.04 -10.65
CA ASN A 197 8.04 11.97 -11.00
C ASN A 197 6.67 11.28 -10.84
N ARG A 198 5.80 11.85 -9.98
CA ARG A 198 4.44 11.35 -9.70
C ARG A 198 3.34 12.29 -10.18
N SER A 199 3.65 13.23 -11.07
CA SER A 199 2.66 14.14 -11.64
C SER A 199 1.53 13.39 -12.33
N ASN A 200 1.84 12.31 -13.06
CA ASN A 200 0.83 11.49 -13.73
C ASN A 200 -0.09 10.77 -12.73
N THR A 201 0.37 10.45 -11.53
CA THR A 201 -0.47 9.93 -10.44
C THR A 201 -1.50 10.97 -10.03
N VAL A 202 -1.08 12.23 -9.85
CA VAL A 202 -1.98 13.34 -9.51
C VAL A 202 -3.03 13.56 -10.60
N GLU A 203 -2.60 13.59 -11.87
CA GLU A 203 -3.54 13.77 -13.00
C GLU A 203 -4.49 12.57 -13.15
N THR A 204 -4.00 11.36 -12.94
CA THR A 204 -4.84 10.14 -12.92
C THR A 204 -5.97 10.25 -11.90
N LEU A 205 -5.71 10.76 -10.69
CA LEU A 205 -6.75 10.92 -9.66
C LEU A 205 -7.86 11.88 -10.11
N LYS A 206 -7.50 12.97 -10.81
CA LYS A 206 -8.49 13.91 -11.35
C LYS A 206 -9.41 13.27 -12.39
N ILE A 207 -8.92 12.25 -13.11
CA ILE A 207 -9.69 11.51 -14.12
C ILE A 207 -10.54 10.42 -13.46
N ILE A 208 -9.96 9.57 -12.61
CA ILE A 208 -10.65 8.37 -12.13
C ILE A 208 -11.66 8.65 -11.02
N ILE A 209 -11.41 9.62 -10.14
CA ILE A 209 -12.32 9.87 -9.00
C ILE A 209 -13.74 10.24 -9.46
N PRO A 210 -13.96 11.21 -10.38
CA PRO A 210 -15.29 11.51 -10.86
C PRO A 210 -15.97 10.32 -11.54
N GLN A 211 -15.21 9.55 -12.32
CA GLN A 211 -15.76 8.38 -13.02
C GLN A 211 -16.17 7.27 -12.05
N LEU A 212 -15.33 6.97 -11.05
CA LEU A 212 -15.63 5.97 -10.03
C LEU A 212 -16.86 6.38 -9.20
N LYS A 213 -16.98 7.66 -8.84
CA LYS A 213 -18.19 8.19 -8.17
C LYS A 213 -19.43 8.02 -9.05
N LYS A 214 -19.35 8.33 -10.36
CA LYS A 214 -20.44 8.13 -11.32
C LYS A 214 -20.85 6.67 -11.44
N MET A 215 -19.87 5.74 -11.32
CA MET A 215 -20.14 4.29 -11.29
C MET A 215 -20.70 3.80 -9.93
N GLY A 216 -20.89 4.68 -8.96
CA GLY A 216 -21.45 4.40 -7.64
C GLY A 216 -20.43 3.87 -6.62
N TYR A 217 -19.13 3.99 -6.89
CA TYR A 217 -18.10 3.58 -5.91
C TYR A 217 -17.95 4.61 -4.80
N LYS A 218 -17.86 4.11 -3.57
CA LYS A 218 -17.44 4.86 -2.37
C LYS A 218 -15.98 4.56 -2.08
N PHE A 219 -15.31 5.52 -1.42
CA PHE A 219 -13.91 5.42 -1.06
C PHE A 219 -13.75 5.21 0.43
N SER A 220 -12.80 4.37 0.83
CA SER A 220 -12.51 4.05 2.23
C SER A 220 -11.01 3.95 2.45
N THR A 221 -10.57 4.10 3.70
CA THR A 221 -9.25 3.67 4.13
C THR A 221 -9.20 2.15 4.24
N ILE A 222 -8.00 1.57 4.34
CA ILE A 222 -7.83 0.11 4.48
C ILE A 222 -8.50 -0.41 5.75
N SER A 223 -8.34 0.28 6.88
CA SER A 223 -8.93 -0.17 8.15
C SER A 223 -10.46 -0.11 8.17
N ASN A 224 -11.07 0.75 7.35
CA ASN A 224 -12.51 0.89 7.23
C ASN A 224 -13.08 0.15 6.00
N LEU A 225 -12.23 -0.49 5.19
CA LEU A 225 -12.68 -1.30 4.06
C LEU A 225 -13.34 -2.59 4.58
N PRO A 226 -14.61 -2.86 4.23
CA PRO A 226 -15.26 -4.12 4.63
C PRO A 226 -14.47 -5.31 4.13
N LEU A 227 -14.06 -6.21 5.03
CA LEU A 227 -13.29 -7.41 4.69
C LEU A 227 -14.21 -8.63 4.59
N LYS A 228 -13.71 -9.68 3.87
CA LYS A 228 -14.38 -10.99 3.82
C LYS A 228 -14.24 -11.73 5.13
#